data_f798ced64b9e9e79ca9e4b78ebe458c0
#
_entry.id   f798ced64b9e9e79ca9e4b78ebe458c0
#
_cell.length_a   1.000
_cell.length_b   1.000
_cell.length_c   1.000
_cell.angle_alpha   90.00
_cell.angle_beta   90.00
_cell.angle_gamma   90.00
#
_symmetry.space_group_name_H-M   'P 1'
#
loop_
_entity.id
_entity.type
_entity.pdbx_description
1 polymer ?
#
loop_
_entity_poly.entity_id
_entity_poly.type
_entity_poly.pdbx_seq_one_letter_code
_entity_poly.pdbx_strand_id
1 'polypeptide(L)'
;IFITHSHYDHIGALSEVKRVWPKAIVYGSSYAEYTLKRKSTFEGILHMSNVAAQEYTGENLAEPLDMSRIQVEQILQDGACVKFGTDAIYGLETPGHTNCCMSFYLESEKVLILSESTGMVRGPKCTTTCVLKDFAQAKQSVERCRNFLAEYFVFPHYGIIPKRLADSVFETIVQDMEEKETMVTELYQQGVS
;
A
#
# COMPACT_ATOMS: atom_id res chain seq x y z
N ILE A 1 -8.37 11.51 -4.08
CA ILE A 1 -8.17 10.08 -3.77
C ILE A 1 -6.69 9.81 -3.88
N PHE A 2 -6.10 9.14 -2.86
CA PHE A 2 -4.69 8.77 -2.85
C PHE A 2 -4.59 7.25 -2.80
N ILE A 3 -3.88 6.64 -3.75
CA ILE A 3 -3.71 5.18 -3.79
C ILE A 3 -2.33 4.80 -3.29
N THR A 4 -2.27 3.88 -2.33
CA THR A 4 -1.00 3.40 -1.78
C THR A 4 -0.23 2.55 -2.79
N HIS A 5 -0.92 1.68 -3.53
CA HIS A 5 -0.36 0.86 -4.60
C HIS A 5 -1.46 0.20 -5.44
N SER A 6 -1.07 -0.55 -6.47
CA SER A 6 -1.97 -1.04 -7.52
C SER A 6 -2.54 -2.45 -7.30
N HIS A 7 -2.52 -3.01 -6.09
CA HIS A 7 -3.16 -4.29 -5.82
C HIS A 7 -4.68 -4.16 -5.76
N TYR A 8 -5.37 -5.23 -6.11
CA TYR A 8 -6.83 -5.28 -6.30
C TYR A 8 -7.62 -4.83 -5.06
N ASP A 9 -7.16 -5.20 -3.87
CA ASP A 9 -7.79 -4.90 -2.59
C ASP A 9 -7.60 -3.43 -2.14
N HIS A 10 -6.67 -2.70 -2.76
CA HIS A 10 -6.44 -1.27 -2.52
C HIS A 10 -7.11 -0.37 -3.56
N ILE A 11 -7.37 -0.88 -4.76
CA ILE A 11 -7.94 -0.08 -5.85
C ILE A 11 -9.24 -0.64 -6.43
N GLY A 12 -9.68 -1.83 -6.02
CA GLY A 12 -10.90 -2.46 -6.55
C GLY A 12 -12.15 -1.60 -6.42
N ALA A 13 -12.26 -0.85 -5.33
CA ALA A 13 -13.37 0.09 -5.13
C ALA A 13 -13.26 1.39 -5.96
N LEU A 14 -12.13 1.67 -6.63
CA LEU A 14 -11.89 2.94 -7.29
C LEU A 14 -12.91 3.23 -8.41
N SER A 15 -13.31 2.20 -9.15
CA SER A 15 -14.33 2.31 -10.19
C SER A 15 -15.64 2.87 -9.63
N GLU A 16 -16.09 2.36 -8.49
CA GLU A 16 -17.33 2.81 -7.82
C GLU A 16 -17.16 4.17 -7.16
N VAL A 17 -16.03 4.41 -6.49
CA VAL A 17 -15.71 5.72 -5.89
C VAL A 17 -15.73 6.82 -6.95
N LYS A 18 -15.15 6.58 -8.12
CA LYS A 18 -15.16 7.54 -9.24
C LYS A 18 -16.55 7.67 -9.89
N ARG A 19 -17.40 6.64 -9.81
CA ARG A 19 -18.79 6.74 -10.25
C ARG A 19 -19.58 7.74 -9.39
N VAL A 20 -19.36 7.72 -8.08
CA VAL A 20 -20.03 8.61 -7.11
C VAL A 20 -19.40 10.00 -7.10
N TRP A 21 -18.07 10.07 -7.18
CA TRP A 21 -17.32 11.34 -7.19
C TRP A 21 -16.47 11.50 -8.47
N PRO A 22 -17.07 11.74 -9.63
CA PRO A 22 -16.36 11.73 -10.90
C PRO A 22 -15.30 12.85 -11.03
N LYS A 23 -15.42 13.90 -10.22
CA LYS A 23 -14.45 15.01 -10.18
C LYS A 23 -13.30 14.81 -9.20
N ALA A 24 -13.33 13.76 -8.36
CA ALA A 24 -12.24 13.49 -7.44
C ALA A 24 -10.99 13.03 -8.21
N ILE A 25 -9.88 13.72 -8.03
CA ILE A 25 -8.62 13.43 -8.70
C ILE A 25 -7.95 12.24 -7.99
N VAL A 26 -7.45 11.28 -8.77
CA VAL A 26 -6.70 10.11 -8.26
C VAL A 26 -5.20 10.37 -8.35
N TYR A 27 -4.54 10.40 -7.19
CA TYR A 27 -3.11 10.56 -7.03
C TYR A 27 -2.45 9.22 -6.76
N GLY A 28 -1.28 8.99 -7.36
CA GLY A 28 -0.46 7.80 -7.13
C GLY A 28 0.96 7.99 -7.65
N SER A 29 1.83 6.99 -7.47
CA SER A 29 3.19 7.04 -8.01
C SER A 29 3.20 6.93 -9.54
N SER A 30 4.31 7.33 -10.15
CA SER A 30 4.55 7.14 -11.59
C SER A 30 4.52 5.65 -11.99
N TYR A 31 4.98 4.78 -11.09
CA TYR A 31 4.95 3.35 -11.33
C TYR A 31 3.52 2.78 -11.26
N ALA A 32 2.66 3.29 -10.37
CA ALA A 32 1.25 2.93 -10.34
C ALA A 32 0.55 3.35 -11.64
N GLU A 33 0.80 4.57 -12.10
CA GLU A 33 0.29 5.09 -13.38
C GLU A 33 0.69 4.21 -14.57
N TYR A 34 1.98 3.85 -14.66
CA TYR A 34 2.49 2.94 -15.67
C TYR A 34 1.85 1.55 -15.59
N THR A 35 1.74 0.99 -14.38
CA THR A 35 1.24 -0.37 -14.16
C THR A 35 -0.24 -0.49 -14.48
N LEU A 36 -1.05 0.48 -14.07
CA LEU A 36 -2.50 0.48 -14.28
C LEU A 36 -2.93 0.68 -15.74
N LYS A 37 -2.04 1.15 -16.61
CA LYS A 37 -2.28 1.20 -18.06
C LYS A 37 -2.12 -0.15 -18.77
N ARG A 38 -1.56 -1.15 -18.11
CA ARG A 38 -1.28 -2.46 -18.73
C ARG A 38 -2.51 -3.36 -18.65
N LYS A 39 -2.89 -3.93 -19.80
CA LYS A 39 -4.02 -4.88 -19.90
C LYS A 39 -3.87 -6.05 -18.93
N SER A 40 -2.67 -6.64 -18.83
CA SER A 40 -2.41 -7.77 -17.93
C SER A 40 -2.60 -7.43 -16.45
N THR A 41 -2.30 -6.19 -16.05
CA THR A 41 -2.54 -5.72 -14.67
C THR A 41 -4.04 -5.66 -14.39
N PHE A 42 -4.82 -5.12 -15.31
CA PHE A 42 -6.27 -5.08 -15.15
C PHE A 42 -6.89 -6.46 -15.10
N GLU A 43 -6.50 -7.36 -15.99
CA GLU A 43 -6.98 -8.75 -15.99
C GLU A 43 -6.69 -9.42 -14.62
N GLY A 44 -5.51 -9.17 -14.05
CA GLY A 44 -5.16 -9.63 -12.70
C GLY A 44 -6.04 -9.01 -11.60
N ILE A 45 -6.26 -7.70 -11.65
CA ILE A 45 -7.13 -6.98 -10.71
C ILE A 45 -8.56 -7.54 -10.77
N LEU A 46 -9.11 -7.68 -11.97
CA LEU A 46 -10.47 -8.21 -12.16
C LEU A 46 -10.58 -9.65 -11.65
N HIS A 47 -9.60 -10.49 -11.99
CA HIS A 47 -9.57 -11.88 -11.53
C HIS A 47 -9.55 -11.95 -9.99
N MET A 48 -8.61 -11.27 -9.35
CA MET A 48 -8.46 -11.30 -7.88
C MET A 48 -9.65 -10.65 -7.16
N SER A 49 -10.24 -9.61 -7.74
CA SER A 49 -11.46 -9.00 -7.19
C SER A 49 -12.66 -9.97 -7.23
N ASN A 50 -12.78 -10.77 -8.30
CA ASN A 50 -13.82 -11.83 -8.36
C ASN A 50 -13.53 -12.95 -7.37
N VAL A 51 -12.28 -13.39 -7.21
CA VAL A 51 -11.90 -14.38 -6.21
C VAL A 51 -12.29 -13.90 -4.80
N ALA A 52 -11.95 -12.67 -4.47
CA ALA A 52 -12.31 -12.09 -3.18
C ALA A 52 -13.83 -11.96 -3.01
N ALA A 53 -14.57 -11.52 -4.02
CA ALA A 53 -16.02 -11.45 -3.97
C ALA A 53 -16.64 -12.82 -3.69
N GLN A 54 -16.19 -13.86 -4.40
CA GLN A 54 -16.63 -15.24 -4.16
C GLN A 54 -16.33 -15.70 -2.73
N GLU A 55 -15.14 -15.39 -2.22
CA GLU A 55 -14.74 -15.80 -0.87
C GLU A 55 -15.59 -15.13 0.22
N TYR A 56 -15.87 -13.82 0.07
CA TYR A 56 -16.57 -13.05 1.10
C TYR A 56 -18.08 -13.06 0.98
N THR A 57 -18.64 -13.20 -0.23
CA THR A 57 -20.09 -13.10 -0.48
C THR A 57 -20.71 -14.38 -1.03
N GLY A 58 -19.89 -15.30 -1.53
CA GLY A 58 -20.35 -16.47 -2.29
C GLY A 58 -20.78 -16.16 -3.73
N GLU A 59 -20.62 -14.93 -4.18
CA GLU A 59 -21.04 -14.47 -5.51
C GLU A 59 -19.89 -13.75 -6.24
N ASN A 60 -19.98 -13.67 -7.57
CA ASN A 60 -19.07 -12.81 -8.34
C ASN A 60 -19.37 -11.32 -8.09
N LEU A 61 -18.48 -10.46 -8.55
CA LEU A 61 -18.74 -9.00 -8.57
C LEU A 61 -20.09 -8.75 -9.28
N ALA A 62 -20.95 -7.99 -8.61
CA ALA A 62 -22.27 -7.65 -9.16
C ALA A 62 -22.18 -6.82 -10.45
N GLU A 63 -21.17 -5.95 -10.54
CA GLU A 63 -20.88 -5.10 -11.69
C GLU A 63 -19.43 -5.26 -12.10
N PRO A 64 -19.12 -5.30 -13.41
CA PRO A 64 -17.74 -5.34 -13.88
C PRO A 64 -17.01 -4.04 -13.54
N LEU A 65 -15.72 -4.16 -13.22
CA LEU A 65 -14.88 -3.00 -12.96
C LEU A 65 -14.70 -2.17 -14.23
N ASP A 66 -14.97 -0.86 -14.12
CA ASP A 66 -14.76 0.08 -15.22
C ASP A 66 -13.29 0.57 -15.24
N MET A 67 -12.53 0.03 -16.20
CA MET A 67 -11.12 0.38 -16.43
C MET A 67 -10.86 1.87 -16.58
N SER A 68 -11.76 2.58 -17.24
CA SER A 68 -11.56 4.01 -17.51
C SER A 68 -11.52 4.85 -16.24
N ARG A 69 -12.01 4.28 -15.14
CA ARG A 69 -12.03 4.89 -13.81
C ARG A 69 -10.90 4.44 -12.89
N ILE A 70 -10.24 3.32 -13.24
CA ILE A 70 -9.12 2.75 -12.44
C ILE A 70 -7.79 3.23 -13.04
N GLN A 71 -7.45 4.49 -12.78
CA GLN A 71 -6.21 5.08 -13.28
C GLN A 71 -5.69 6.16 -12.34
N VAL A 72 -4.36 6.38 -12.36
CA VAL A 72 -3.75 7.57 -11.75
C VAL A 72 -3.96 8.74 -12.70
N GLU A 73 -4.60 9.80 -12.20
CA GLU A 73 -4.86 11.02 -12.98
C GLU A 73 -3.77 12.08 -12.76
N GLN A 74 -3.15 12.07 -11.56
CA GLN A 74 -2.00 12.93 -11.25
C GLN A 74 -0.91 12.13 -10.54
N ILE A 75 0.29 12.20 -11.08
CA ILE A 75 1.47 11.59 -10.47
C ILE A 75 1.91 12.45 -9.30
N LEU A 76 2.06 11.82 -8.13
CA LEU A 76 2.64 12.44 -6.95
C LEU A 76 4.10 11.96 -6.81
N GLN A 77 5.02 12.90 -6.90
CA GLN A 77 6.45 12.64 -6.72
C GLN A 77 6.78 12.44 -5.24
N ASP A 78 7.92 11.81 -4.97
CA ASP A 78 8.44 11.68 -3.61
C ASP A 78 8.62 13.05 -2.94
N GLY A 79 8.07 13.21 -1.73
CA GLY A 79 8.10 14.45 -0.97
C GLY A 79 7.18 15.56 -1.47
N ALA A 80 6.50 15.37 -2.61
CA ALA A 80 5.54 16.36 -3.10
C ALA A 80 4.25 16.38 -2.26
N CYS A 81 3.57 17.52 -2.23
CA CYS A 81 2.33 17.67 -1.48
C CYS A 81 1.14 18.12 -2.35
N VAL A 82 -0.04 17.71 -1.91
CA VAL A 82 -1.32 18.20 -2.41
C VAL A 82 -2.00 18.98 -1.29
N LYS A 83 -2.29 20.27 -1.56
CA LYS A 83 -3.00 21.13 -0.62
C LYS A 83 -4.51 21.06 -0.87
N PHE A 84 -5.30 21.03 0.21
CA PHE A 84 -6.75 21.07 0.17
C PHE A 84 -7.27 21.81 1.40
N GLY A 85 -8.01 22.90 1.18
CA GLY A 85 -8.40 23.80 2.25
C GLY A 85 -7.19 24.36 3.00
N THR A 86 -7.13 24.15 4.30
CA THR A 86 -6.03 24.56 5.19
C THR A 86 -5.01 23.44 5.44
N ASP A 87 -5.19 22.30 4.81
CA ASP A 87 -4.39 21.09 5.07
C ASP A 87 -3.54 20.68 3.86
N ALA A 88 -2.62 19.75 4.08
CA ALA A 88 -1.74 19.18 3.06
C ALA A 88 -1.49 17.69 3.28
N ILE A 89 -1.46 16.93 2.18
CA ILE A 89 -1.00 15.54 2.16
C ILE A 89 0.31 15.47 1.40
N TYR A 90 1.34 14.89 2.02
CA TYR A 90 2.64 14.64 1.41
C TYR A 90 2.74 13.17 1.00
N GLY A 91 3.19 12.91 -0.22
CA GLY A 91 3.47 11.57 -0.73
C GLY A 91 4.90 11.16 -0.44
N LEU A 92 5.10 9.94 0.02
CA LEU A 92 6.40 9.34 0.27
C LEU A 92 6.49 8.05 -0.53
N GLU A 93 7.44 7.92 -1.44
CA GLU A 93 7.72 6.64 -2.10
C GLU A 93 8.27 5.65 -1.07
N THR A 94 7.60 4.52 -0.92
CA THR A 94 7.92 3.45 0.02
C THR A 94 7.88 2.09 -0.67
N PRO A 95 8.79 1.84 -1.66
CA PRO A 95 8.83 0.60 -2.41
C PRO A 95 9.29 -0.58 -1.56
N GLY A 96 9.10 -1.82 -2.08
CA GLY A 96 9.52 -3.08 -1.44
C GLY A 96 8.47 -4.17 -1.56
N HIS A 97 7.24 -3.95 -1.11
CA HIS A 97 6.11 -4.82 -1.40
C HIS A 97 5.78 -4.78 -2.91
N THR A 98 5.59 -3.57 -3.45
CA THR A 98 5.59 -3.31 -4.89
C THR A 98 6.45 -2.09 -5.20
N ASN A 99 6.82 -1.92 -6.49
CA ASN A 99 7.58 -0.73 -6.92
C ASN A 99 6.72 0.55 -6.91
N CYS A 100 5.41 0.43 -6.83
CA CYS A 100 4.48 1.57 -6.86
C CYS A 100 4.02 2.03 -5.47
N CYS A 101 4.51 1.41 -4.40
CA CYS A 101 4.07 1.74 -3.05
C CYS A 101 4.39 3.16 -2.65
N MET A 102 3.37 3.81 -2.07
CA MET A 102 3.45 5.14 -1.47
C MET A 102 2.82 5.12 -0.07
N SER A 103 3.42 5.88 0.82
CA SER A 103 2.83 6.26 2.12
C SER A 103 2.44 7.74 2.06
N PHE A 104 1.50 8.17 2.91
CA PHE A 104 0.97 9.53 2.85
C PHE A 104 0.95 10.16 4.24
N TYR A 105 1.51 11.36 4.36
CA TYR A 105 1.51 12.12 5.60
C TYR A 105 0.47 13.23 5.55
N LEU A 106 -0.50 13.17 6.46
CA LEU A 106 -1.50 14.21 6.69
C LEU A 106 -0.97 15.18 7.75
N GLU A 107 -0.66 16.40 7.33
CA GLU A 107 0.13 17.36 8.13
C GLU A 107 -0.63 17.84 9.37
N SER A 108 -1.90 18.25 9.24
CA SER A 108 -2.69 18.79 10.35
C SER A 108 -2.87 17.81 11.49
N GLU A 109 -3.07 16.53 11.15
CA GLU A 109 -3.34 15.46 12.12
C GLU A 109 -2.06 14.74 12.56
N LYS A 110 -0.92 15.03 11.91
CA LYS A 110 0.35 14.34 12.11
C LYS A 110 0.22 12.82 11.98
N VAL A 111 -0.54 12.38 10.99
CA VAL A 111 -0.82 10.98 10.71
C VAL A 111 -0.02 10.53 9.49
N LEU A 112 0.75 9.46 9.63
CA LEU A 112 1.40 8.79 8.51
C LEU A 112 0.61 7.52 8.15
N ILE A 113 -0.01 7.52 6.98
CA ILE A 113 -0.70 6.37 6.37
C ILE A 113 0.35 5.58 5.61
N LEU A 114 0.56 4.35 6.01
CA LEU A 114 1.63 3.48 5.55
C LEU A 114 1.18 2.58 4.39
N SER A 115 2.11 2.23 3.51
CA SER A 115 1.92 1.18 2.51
C SER A 115 2.32 -0.19 3.06
N GLU A 116 1.97 -1.26 2.36
CA GLU A 116 2.32 -2.63 2.75
C GLU A 116 3.82 -2.95 2.77
N SER A 117 4.65 -2.13 2.11
CA SER A 117 6.11 -2.24 2.22
C SER A 117 6.61 -2.07 3.67
N THR A 118 5.81 -1.42 4.51
CA THR A 118 6.14 -1.22 5.93
C THR A 118 5.55 -2.27 6.85
N GLY A 119 4.96 -3.34 6.28
CA GLY A 119 4.32 -4.40 7.03
C GLY A 119 2.87 -4.09 7.46
N MET A 120 2.24 -5.10 8.01
CA MET A 120 0.86 -5.07 8.52
C MET A 120 0.84 -5.43 10.00
N VAL A 121 -0.04 -4.79 10.77
CA VAL A 121 -0.20 -5.05 12.20
C VAL A 121 -1.54 -5.73 12.44
N ARG A 122 -1.54 -6.97 12.93
CA ARG A 122 -2.74 -7.76 13.23
C ARG A 122 -3.14 -7.73 14.72
N GLY A 123 -2.29 -7.11 15.55
CA GLY A 123 -2.51 -6.97 16.99
C GLY A 123 -1.25 -6.44 17.68
N PRO A 124 -1.28 -6.22 19.00
CA PRO A 124 -0.21 -5.54 19.72
C PRO A 124 1.19 -6.20 19.63
N LYS A 125 1.22 -7.50 19.30
CA LYS A 125 2.47 -8.29 19.14
C LYS A 125 2.39 -9.20 17.91
N CYS A 126 1.50 -8.91 16.99
CA CYS A 126 1.32 -9.72 15.79
C CYS A 126 1.47 -8.82 14.58
N THR A 127 2.64 -8.88 13.97
CA THR A 127 2.95 -8.24 12.70
C THR A 127 3.11 -9.30 11.63
N THR A 128 2.93 -8.90 10.38
CA THR A 128 3.31 -9.73 9.24
C THR A 128 3.79 -8.83 8.12
N THR A 129 4.74 -9.32 7.36
CA THR A 129 5.29 -8.61 6.20
C THR A 129 4.99 -9.37 4.93
N CYS A 130 4.80 -8.65 3.84
CA CYS A 130 4.58 -9.20 2.52
C CYS A 130 5.52 -8.48 1.54
N VAL A 131 6.76 -8.97 1.45
CA VAL A 131 7.74 -8.41 0.52
C VAL A 131 7.72 -9.23 -0.77
N LEU A 132 7.23 -8.63 -1.86
CA LEU A 132 7.08 -9.31 -3.15
C LEU A 132 8.17 -8.92 -4.16
N LYS A 133 8.91 -7.83 -3.91
CA LYS A 133 9.88 -7.30 -4.86
C LYS A 133 11.30 -7.23 -4.32
N ASP A 134 11.50 -6.56 -3.20
CA ASP A 134 12.86 -6.26 -2.74
C ASP A 134 12.89 -6.04 -1.23
N PHE A 135 13.55 -6.93 -0.51
CA PHE A 135 13.70 -6.84 0.96
C PHE A 135 14.53 -5.62 1.39
N ALA A 136 15.57 -5.27 0.63
CA ALA A 136 16.41 -4.13 0.97
C ALA A 136 15.61 -2.82 0.84
N GLN A 137 14.83 -2.66 -0.23
CA GLN A 137 13.94 -1.50 -0.39
C GLN A 137 12.83 -1.47 0.67
N ALA A 138 12.25 -2.62 1.02
CA ALA A 138 11.24 -2.70 2.07
C ALA A 138 11.80 -2.24 3.42
N LYS A 139 12.99 -2.72 3.81
CA LYS A 139 13.66 -2.30 5.05
C LYS A 139 13.99 -0.80 5.04
N GLN A 140 14.44 -0.23 3.92
CA GLN A 140 14.66 1.22 3.78
C GLN A 140 13.34 2.00 3.93
N SER A 141 12.25 1.50 3.36
CA SER A 141 10.92 2.10 3.49
C SER A 141 10.41 2.08 4.94
N VAL A 142 10.64 0.97 5.65
CA VAL A 142 10.34 0.86 7.10
C VAL A 142 11.12 1.91 7.89
N GLU A 143 12.44 1.99 7.69
CA GLU A 143 13.30 2.90 8.42
C GLU A 143 12.94 4.38 8.13
N ARG A 144 12.64 4.69 6.87
CA ARG A 144 12.16 6.01 6.48
C ARG A 144 10.87 6.40 7.22
N CYS A 145 9.90 5.48 7.27
CA CYS A 145 8.63 5.73 7.95
C CYS A 145 8.77 5.78 9.47
N ARG A 146 9.60 4.91 10.06
CA ARG A 146 9.89 4.89 11.49
C ARG A 146 10.45 6.23 11.99
N ASN A 147 11.35 6.82 11.21
CA ASN A 147 11.99 8.10 11.54
C ASN A 147 11.12 9.32 11.18
N PHE A 148 9.92 9.12 10.66
CA PHE A 148 9.05 10.23 10.29
C PHE A 148 8.41 10.89 11.53
N LEU A 149 8.26 12.22 11.47
CA LEU A 149 7.72 13.02 12.59
C LEU A 149 6.18 12.96 12.60
N ALA A 150 5.63 11.75 12.78
CA ALA A 150 4.19 11.52 12.95
C ALA A 150 3.84 11.19 14.40
N GLU A 151 2.61 11.52 14.81
CA GLU A 151 2.06 11.15 16.12
C GLU A 151 1.29 9.83 16.05
N TYR A 152 0.78 9.50 14.87
CA TYR A 152 0.04 8.26 14.58
C TYR A 152 0.52 7.64 13.28
N PHE A 153 0.57 6.31 13.26
CA PHE A 153 0.91 5.50 12.10
C PHE A 153 -0.29 4.60 11.77
N VAL A 154 -0.85 4.75 10.57
CA VAL A 154 -1.95 3.92 10.06
C VAL A 154 -1.35 2.81 9.22
N PHE A 155 -1.33 1.60 9.76
CA PHE A 155 -0.88 0.42 9.04
C PHE A 155 -1.99 -0.15 8.14
N PRO A 156 -1.64 -0.68 6.96
CA PRO A 156 -2.62 -1.29 6.06
C PRO A 156 -3.36 -2.44 6.76
N HIS A 157 -4.63 -2.59 6.42
CA HIS A 157 -5.58 -3.61 6.86
C HIS A 157 -6.06 -3.53 8.30
N TYR A 158 -5.23 -3.16 9.30
CA TYR A 158 -5.54 -3.50 10.68
C TYR A 158 -5.48 -2.40 11.73
N GLY A 159 -5.05 -1.18 11.43
CA GLY A 159 -5.22 -0.21 12.48
C GLY A 159 -4.22 0.93 12.61
N ILE A 160 -4.40 1.68 13.70
CA ILE A 160 -3.64 2.88 14.05
C ILE A 160 -2.78 2.59 15.26
N ILE A 161 -1.50 2.93 15.16
CA ILE A 161 -0.52 2.82 16.26
C ILE A 161 -0.06 4.23 16.64
N PRO A 162 -0.18 4.64 17.91
CA PRO A 162 0.39 5.90 18.37
C PRO A 162 1.92 5.81 18.45
N LYS A 163 2.59 6.94 18.28
CA LYS A 163 4.05 7.04 18.23
C LYS A 163 4.76 6.31 19.38
N ARG A 164 4.22 6.39 20.61
CA ARG A 164 4.79 5.73 21.80
C ARG A 164 4.91 4.20 21.70
N LEU A 165 4.20 3.57 20.75
CA LEU A 165 4.23 2.13 20.47
C LEU A 165 4.90 1.81 19.14
N ALA A 166 5.12 2.81 18.29
CA ALA A 166 5.56 2.61 16.92
C ALA A 166 6.94 1.96 16.82
N ASP A 167 7.90 2.39 17.66
CA ASP A 167 9.25 1.85 17.61
C ASP A 167 9.28 0.33 17.79
N SER A 168 8.59 -0.19 18.82
CA SER A 168 8.53 -1.63 19.06
C SER A 168 7.82 -2.40 17.96
N VAL A 169 6.82 -1.79 17.31
CA VAL A 169 6.12 -2.38 16.17
C VAL A 169 7.05 -2.45 14.95
N PHE A 170 7.75 -1.36 14.63
CA PHE A 170 8.70 -1.35 13.52
C PHE A 170 9.88 -2.31 13.74
N GLU A 171 10.38 -2.46 14.96
CA GLU A 171 11.39 -3.47 15.31
C GLU A 171 10.90 -4.89 15.01
N THR A 172 9.68 -5.22 15.44
CA THR A 172 9.07 -6.53 15.16
C THR A 172 8.88 -6.76 13.65
N ILE A 173 8.52 -5.72 12.90
CA ILE A 173 8.38 -5.78 11.43
C ILE A 173 9.73 -6.05 10.77
N VAL A 174 10.78 -5.35 11.17
CA VAL A 174 12.13 -5.57 10.62
C VAL A 174 12.61 -6.99 10.92
N GLN A 175 12.40 -7.48 12.15
CA GLN A 175 12.74 -8.85 12.52
C GLN A 175 11.98 -9.88 11.66
N ASP A 176 10.67 -9.72 11.45
CA ASP A 176 9.87 -10.61 10.58
C ASP A 176 10.37 -10.58 9.12
N MET A 177 10.81 -9.41 8.62
CA MET A 177 11.42 -9.31 7.30
C MET A 177 12.74 -10.08 7.21
N GLU A 178 13.61 -9.96 8.21
CA GLU A 178 14.91 -10.65 8.24
C GLU A 178 14.75 -12.16 8.34
N GLU A 179 13.82 -12.64 9.15
CA GLU A 179 13.48 -14.05 9.25
C GLU A 179 12.97 -14.61 7.92
N LYS A 180 12.09 -13.90 7.24
CA LYS A 180 11.57 -14.31 5.92
C LYS A 180 12.61 -14.26 4.81
N GLU A 181 13.43 -13.21 4.78
CA GLU A 181 14.54 -13.10 3.81
C GLU A 181 15.52 -14.27 3.97
N THR A 182 15.86 -14.62 5.21
CA THR A 182 16.71 -15.76 5.53
C THR A 182 16.06 -17.06 5.04
N MET A 183 14.79 -17.29 5.40
CA MET A 183 14.05 -18.49 4.99
C MET A 183 13.99 -18.63 3.45
N VAL A 184 13.66 -17.56 2.74
CA VAL A 184 13.59 -17.56 1.26
C VAL A 184 14.97 -17.87 0.67
N THR A 185 16.03 -17.28 1.22
CA THR A 185 17.40 -17.50 0.75
C THR A 185 17.84 -18.95 0.95
N GLU A 186 17.55 -19.54 2.11
CA GLU A 186 17.85 -20.94 2.41
C GLU A 186 17.08 -21.89 1.49
N LEU A 187 15.78 -21.68 1.27
CA LEU A 187 14.96 -22.48 0.36
C LEU A 187 15.49 -22.41 -1.07
N TYR A 188 15.85 -21.22 -1.53
CA TYR A 188 16.44 -21.03 -2.86
C TYR A 188 17.77 -21.78 -3.01
N GLN A 189 18.65 -21.74 -2.00
CA GLN A 189 19.92 -22.49 -1.99
C GLN A 189 19.71 -24.02 -2.02
N GLN A 190 18.59 -24.50 -1.47
CA GLN A 190 18.18 -25.90 -1.49
C GLN A 190 17.51 -26.33 -2.82
N GLY A 191 17.35 -25.40 -3.77
CA GLY A 191 16.72 -25.66 -5.06
C GLY A 191 15.19 -25.71 -5.04
N VAL A 192 14.58 -25.19 -3.98
CA VAL A 192 13.13 -24.97 -3.92
C VAL A 192 12.80 -23.68 -4.67
N SER A 193 11.99 -23.80 -5.73
CA SER A 193 11.57 -22.68 -6.60
C SER A 193 10.11 -22.30 -6.37
#